data_20a0dcc1e2becf025fb8c7c908c5d303
#
_entry.id   20a0dcc1e2becf025fb8c7c908c5d303
#
_cell.length_a   1.000
_cell.length_b   1.000
_cell.length_c   1.000
_cell.angle_alpha   90.00
_cell.angle_beta   90.00
_cell.angle_gamma   90.00
#
_symmetry.space_group_name_H-M   'P 1'
#
loop_
_entity.id
_entity.type
_entity.pdbx_description
1 polymer ?
#
loop_
_entity_poly.entity_id
_entity_poly.type
_entity_poly.pdbx_seq_one_letter_code
_entity_poly.pdbx_strand_id
1 'polypeptide(L)'
;MSFSRLPLALAFGLITSLGAHADILNKPVSLKTEGDLVQAVSTTLQHAVAMSEQYRGTEPRLQRFARNEINARRKPIEQLNKIGRIQPMPVKQLSVTPTDDAAYLNAMLRNHAWLIELIEFGRSLPLSSNTKRLIDTLSRDATAELAALGKLEQR
;
A
#
# COMPACT_ATOMS: atom_id res chain seq x y z
N MET A 1 13.38 31.89 -31.39
CA MET A 1 13.92 31.31 -30.16
C MET A 1 13.05 30.14 -29.75
N SER A 2 13.53 28.94 -30.01
CA SER A 2 12.75 27.70 -29.87
C SER A 2 13.11 27.03 -28.54
N PHE A 3 12.18 26.96 -27.60
CA PHE A 3 12.37 26.23 -26.33
C PHE A 3 11.99 24.77 -26.55
N SER A 4 13.02 23.97 -26.65
CA SER A 4 12.96 22.51 -26.72
C SER A 4 12.53 21.97 -25.35
N ARG A 5 11.35 21.33 -25.28
CA ARG A 5 10.88 20.61 -24.10
C ARG A 5 11.50 19.22 -24.11
N LEU A 6 12.41 18.96 -23.20
CA LEU A 6 12.93 17.62 -22.91
C LEU A 6 11.84 16.82 -22.13
N PRO A 7 11.53 15.59 -22.54
CA PRO A 7 10.72 14.70 -21.74
C PRO A 7 11.58 14.11 -20.61
N LEU A 8 11.07 14.26 -19.39
CA LEU A 8 11.63 13.61 -18.21
C LEU A 8 11.32 12.11 -18.28
N ALA A 9 12.27 11.34 -18.82
CA ALA A 9 12.21 9.90 -18.79
C ALA A 9 12.61 9.43 -17.38
N LEU A 10 11.61 9.03 -16.59
CA LEU A 10 11.82 8.28 -15.35
C LEU A 10 12.37 6.90 -15.72
N ALA A 11 13.67 6.74 -15.57
CA ALA A 11 14.35 5.46 -15.69
C ALA A 11 13.98 4.59 -14.47
N PHE A 12 13.01 3.70 -14.63
CA PHE A 12 12.82 2.57 -13.73
C PHE A 12 13.96 1.58 -13.96
N GLY A 13 14.98 1.68 -13.12
CA GLY A 13 16.08 0.71 -13.08
C GLY A 13 15.55 -0.66 -12.67
N LEU A 14 15.75 -1.65 -13.53
CA LEU A 14 15.53 -3.06 -13.23
C LEU A 14 16.33 -3.46 -11.99
N ILE A 15 15.64 -3.83 -10.94
CA ILE A 15 16.20 -4.67 -9.88
C ILE A 15 15.70 -6.09 -10.15
N THR A 16 16.56 -6.85 -10.85
CA THR A 16 16.38 -8.29 -11.02
C THR A 16 16.87 -9.03 -9.79
N SER A 17 16.09 -10.03 -9.43
CA SER A 17 16.39 -11.14 -8.52
C SER A 17 16.28 -10.89 -7.00
N LEU A 18 15.15 -11.37 -6.46
CA LEU A 18 15.19 -12.31 -5.32
C LEU A 18 13.81 -13.00 -5.22
N GLY A 19 13.86 -14.32 -5.21
CA GLY A 19 12.81 -15.23 -5.60
C GLY A 19 11.58 -15.30 -4.71
N ALA A 20 10.55 -15.81 -5.33
CA ALA A 20 9.49 -16.72 -4.85
C ALA A 20 8.41 -16.23 -3.86
N HIS A 21 8.31 -14.97 -3.47
CA HIS A 21 7.20 -14.52 -2.61
C HIS A 21 6.43 -13.29 -3.16
N ALA A 22 6.64 -12.96 -4.44
CA ALA A 22 6.03 -11.80 -5.10
C ALA A 22 4.63 -12.06 -5.70
N ASP A 23 4.10 -13.29 -5.61
CA ASP A 23 2.96 -13.72 -6.44
C ASP A 23 1.58 -13.21 -5.96
N ILE A 24 1.45 -12.65 -4.77
CA ILE A 24 0.15 -12.19 -4.27
C ILE A 24 -0.18 -10.77 -4.73
N LEU A 25 0.84 -9.93 -4.96
CA LEU A 25 0.66 -8.54 -5.40
C LEU A 25 0.70 -8.36 -6.93
N ASN A 26 1.10 -9.37 -7.70
CA ASN A 26 1.29 -9.28 -9.15
C ASN A 26 0.14 -9.83 -10.01
N LYS A 27 -0.99 -10.24 -9.43
CA LYS A 27 -2.17 -10.50 -10.26
C LYS A 27 -2.74 -9.16 -10.71
N PRO A 28 -2.95 -8.95 -12.03
CA PRO A 28 -3.67 -7.77 -12.49
C PRO A 28 -5.07 -7.81 -11.88
N VAL A 29 -5.30 -6.93 -10.92
CA VAL A 29 -6.62 -6.79 -10.29
C VAL A 29 -7.52 -6.19 -11.36
N SER A 30 -8.47 -6.96 -11.84
CA SER A 30 -9.50 -6.45 -12.76
C SER A 30 -10.49 -5.63 -11.94
N LEU A 31 -10.20 -4.35 -11.76
CA LEU A 31 -11.11 -3.41 -11.11
C LEU A 31 -12.18 -2.98 -12.13
N LYS A 32 -13.41 -3.40 -11.93
CA LYS A 32 -14.56 -3.05 -12.79
C LYS A 32 -15.60 -2.21 -12.08
N THR A 33 -15.65 -2.31 -10.77
CA THR A 33 -16.68 -1.69 -9.93
C THR A 33 -16.07 -0.99 -8.72
N GLU A 34 -16.85 -0.10 -8.08
CA GLU A 34 -16.49 0.47 -6.78
C GLU A 34 -16.23 -0.62 -5.73
N GLY A 35 -17.02 -1.70 -5.75
CA GLY A 35 -16.85 -2.84 -4.84
C GLY A 35 -15.49 -3.53 -5.02
N ASP A 36 -15.04 -3.72 -6.26
CA ASP A 36 -13.73 -4.31 -6.53
C ASP A 36 -12.60 -3.44 -5.99
N LEU A 37 -12.68 -2.11 -6.19
CA LEU A 37 -11.70 -1.16 -5.67
C LEU A 37 -11.68 -1.17 -4.15
N VAL A 38 -12.84 -1.07 -3.52
CA VAL A 38 -12.98 -1.06 -2.06
C VAL A 38 -12.41 -2.34 -1.44
N GLN A 39 -12.71 -3.50 -2.06
CA GLN A 39 -12.16 -4.79 -1.67
C GLN A 39 -10.64 -4.81 -1.76
N ALA A 40 -10.08 -4.40 -2.91
CA ALA A 40 -8.64 -4.43 -3.14
C ALA A 40 -7.88 -3.48 -2.20
N VAL A 41 -8.39 -2.26 -2.00
CA VAL A 41 -7.82 -1.28 -1.07
C VAL A 41 -7.90 -1.79 0.38
N SER A 42 -9.06 -2.29 0.82
CA SER A 42 -9.21 -2.85 2.18
C SER A 42 -8.23 -3.99 2.43
N THR A 43 -8.10 -4.92 1.48
CA THR A 43 -7.15 -6.04 1.57
C THR A 43 -5.70 -5.52 1.68
N THR A 44 -5.31 -4.55 0.87
CA THR A 44 -3.96 -3.97 0.90
C THR A 44 -3.65 -3.34 2.25
N LEU A 45 -4.60 -2.60 2.85
CA LEU A 45 -4.45 -2.02 4.19
C LEU A 45 -4.37 -3.10 5.29
N GLN A 46 -5.18 -4.16 5.19
CA GLN A 46 -5.12 -5.27 6.14
C GLN A 46 -3.77 -5.98 6.09
N HIS A 47 -3.16 -6.12 4.91
CA HIS A 47 -1.80 -6.65 4.77
C HIS A 47 -0.77 -5.77 5.47
N ALA A 48 -0.84 -4.45 5.31
CA ALA A 48 0.06 -3.51 5.99
C ALA A 48 -0.05 -3.63 7.51
N VAL A 49 -1.28 -3.70 8.04
CA VAL A 49 -1.52 -3.90 9.47
C VAL A 49 -0.94 -5.22 9.94
N ALA A 50 -1.21 -6.34 9.25
CA ALA A 50 -0.72 -7.66 9.63
C ALA A 50 0.82 -7.74 9.63
N MET A 51 1.48 -7.17 8.63
CA MET A 51 2.94 -7.08 8.59
C MET A 51 3.48 -6.27 9.77
N SER A 52 2.81 -5.15 10.10
CA SER A 52 3.20 -4.28 11.21
C SER A 52 2.99 -4.94 12.58
N GLU A 53 1.92 -5.73 12.76
CA GLU A 53 1.65 -6.50 13.98
C GLU A 53 2.67 -7.63 14.18
N GLN A 54 3.19 -8.20 13.10
CA GLN A 54 4.15 -9.30 13.13
C GLN A 54 5.61 -8.83 13.17
N TYR A 55 5.88 -7.56 12.90
CA TYR A 55 7.23 -7.02 12.88
C TYR A 55 7.90 -7.09 14.25
N ARG A 56 9.12 -7.63 14.30
CA ARG A 56 9.94 -7.83 15.51
C ARG A 56 11.35 -7.28 15.37
N GLY A 57 11.58 -6.42 14.37
CA GLY A 57 12.88 -5.80 14.17
C GLY A 57 13.28 -4.82 15.27
N THR A 58 14.50 -4.37 15.23
CA THR A 58 15.14 -3.59 16.30
C THR A 58 15.30 -2.11 15.96
N GLU A 59 15.07 -1.70 14.72
CA GLU A 59 15.20 -0.28 14.31
C GLU A 59 14.07 0.56 14.92
N PRO A 60 14.38 1.55 15.80
CA PRO A 60 13.35 2.27 16.57
C PRO A 60 12.38 3.08 15.70
N ARG A 61 12.82 3.56 14.53
CA ARG A 61 11.97 4.33 13.60
C ARG A 61 10.97 3.42 12.92
N LEU A 62 11.39 2.20 12.52
CA LEU A 62 10.49 1.21 11.94
C LEU A 62 9.51 0.67 12.97
N GLN A 63 9.93 0.48 14.22
CA GLN A 63 9.01 0.12 15.31
C GLN A 63 7.94 1.21 15.54
N ARG A 64 8.33 2.48 15.47
CA ARG A 64 7.38 3.60 15.58
C ARG A 64 6.45 3.63 14.39
N PHE A 65 7.00 3.45 13.17
CA PHE A 65 6.20 3.38 11.95
C PHE A 65 5.16 2.26 12.04
N ALA A 66 5.55 1.05 12.43
CA ALA A 66 4.66 -0.10 12.56
C ALA A 66 3.49 0.19 13.53
N ARG A 67 3.77 0.78 14.70
CA ARG A 67 2.72 1.16 15.65
C ARG A 67 1.76 2.21 15.06
N ASN A 68 2.30 3.20 14.35
CA ASN A 68 1.49 4.24 13.72
C ASN A 68 0.61 3.65 12.60
N GLU A 69 1.16 2.76 11.79
CA GLU A 69 0.43 2.07 10.71
C GLU A 69 -0.77 1.30 11.25
N ILE A 70 -0.58 0.48 12.28
CA ILE A 70 -1.67 -0.26 12.94
C ILE A 70 -2.79 0.69 13.38
N ASN A 71 -2.45 1.79 14.01
CA ASN A 71 -3.43 2.73 14.55
C ASN A 71 -4.14 3.53 13.44
N ALA A 72 -3.38 3.98 12.43
CA ALA A 72 -3.91 4.81 11.34
C ALA A 72 -4.86 4.03 10.42
N ARG A 73 -4.66 2.71 10.23
CA ARG A 73 -5.44 1.92 9.26
C ARG A 73 -6.73 1.32 9.80
N ARG A 74 -6.92 1.23 11.11
CA ARG A 74 -8.13 0.63 11.72
C ARG A 74 -9.43 1.26 11.20
N LYS A 75 -9.55 2.58 11.34
CA LYS A 75 -10.76 3.31 10.93
C LYS A 75 -11.01 3.26 9.43
N PRO A 76 -10.04 3.53 8.55
CA PRO A 76 -10.21 3.34 7.11
C PRO A 76 -10.67 1.93 6.71
N ILE A 77 -10.08 0.88 7.28
CA ILE A 77 -10.47 -0.51 7.01
C ILE A 77 -11.94 -0.73 7.40
N GLU A 78 -12.36 -0.28 8.58
CA GLU A 78 -13.77 -0.39 9.01
C GLU A 78 -14.72 0.32 8.05
N GLN A 79 -14.34 1.51 7.58
CA GLN A 79 -15.16 2.28 6.63
C GLN A 79 -15.27 1.56 5.28
N LEU A 80 -14.15 1.07 4.73
CA LEU A 80 -14.13 0.31 3.48
C LEU A 80 -14.96 -0.98 3.61
N ASN A 81 -14.80 -1.70 4.71
CA ASN A 81 -15.55 -2.93 4.94
C ASN A 81 -17.06 -2.68 5.01
N LYS A 82 -17.49 -1.56 5.59
CA LYS A 82 -18.91 -1.15 5.60
C LYS A 82 -19.42 -0.82 4.19
N ILE A 83 -18.62 -0.06 3.40
CA ILE A 83 -18.99 0.31 2.02
C ILE A 83 -19.08 -0.96 1.14
N GLY A 84 -18.06 -1.81 1.18
CA GLY A 84 -17.97 -3.01 0.35
C GLY A 84 -18.75 -4.20 0.89
N ARG A 85 -19.33 -4.13 2.11
CA ARG A 85 -19.90 -5.29 2.83
C ARG A 85 -18.91 -6.45 2.93
N ILE A 86 -17.64 -6.12 3.15
CA ILE A 86 -16.52 -7.06 3.16
C ILE A 86 -16.41 -7.71 4.55
N GLN A 87 -16.23 -9.03 4.58
CA GLN A 87 -15.85 -9.72 5.80
C GLN A 87 -14.34 -9.49 6.06
N PRO A 88 -13.94 -9.14 7.29
CA PRO A 88 -12.52 -9.03 7.63
C PRO A 88 -11.78 -10.32 7.31
N MET A 89 -10.65 -10.21 6.64
CA MET A 89 -9.83 -11.38 6.33
C MET A 89 -9.11 -11.85 7.59
N PRO A 90 -9.12 -13.15 7.92
CA PRO A 90 -8.35 -13.66 9.05
C PRO A 90 -6.85 -13.41 8.85
N VAL A 91 -6.19 -12.82 9.85
CA VAL A 91 -4.75 -12.48 9.81
C VAL A 91 -3.87 -13.69 9.44
N LYS A 92 -4.28 -14.91 9.78
CA LYS A 92 -3.58 -16.16 9.44
C LYS A 92 -3.47 -16.45 7.93
N GLN A 93 -4.27 -15.80 7.09
CA GLN A 93 -4.20 -15.96 5.64
C GLN A 93 -3.23 -14.97 4.98
N LEU A 94 -2.65 -14.06 5.76
CA LEU A 94 -1.70 -13.06 5.30
C LEU A 94 -0.28 -13.62 5.49
N SER A 95 0.23 -14.28 4.48
CA SER A 95 1.37 -15.22 4.58
C SER A 95 2.77 -14.59 4.47
N VAL A 96 2.97 -13.33 4.85
CA VAL A 96 4.32 -12.75 4.82
C VAL A 96 4.66 -12.14 6.18
N THR A 97 5.49 -12.86 6.94
CA THR A 97 6.10 -12.32 8.15
C THR A 97 7.44 -11.70 7.78
N PRO A 98 7.60 -10.37 7.80
CA PRO A 98 8.91 -9.77 7.66
C PRO A 98 9.75 -10.11 8.89
N THR A 99 10.89 -10.79 8.65
CA THR A 99 11.72 -11.35 9.70
C THR A 99 12.73 -10.36 10.27
N ASP A 100 13.03 -9.29 9.55
CA ASP A 100 14.02 -8.27 9.92
C ASP A 100 13.64 -6.87 9.44
N ASP A 101 14.43 -5.88 9.81
CA ASP A 101 14.22 -4.46 9.50
C ASP A 101 14.18 -4.19 7.99
N ALA A 102 15.08 -4.77 7.22
CA ALA A 102 15.17 -4.58 5.77
C ALA A 102 13.98 -5.23 5.06
N ALA A 103 13.61 -6.45 5.44
CA ALA A 103 12.45 -7.15 4.88
C ALA A 103 11.15 -6.39 5.15
N TYR A 104 10.97 -5.86 6.37
CA TYR A 104 9.80 -5.06 6.72
C TYR A 104 9.75 -3.76 5.92
N LEU A 105 10.86 -3.00 5.88
CA LEU A 105 10.95 -1.76 5.12
C LEU A 105 10.60 -1.98 3.64
N ASN A 106 11.20 -2.97 3.00
CA ASN A 106 10.93 -3.32 1.61
C ASN A 106 9.48 -3.75 1.38
N ALA A 107 8.89 -4.52 2.30
CA ALA A 107 7.49 -4.93 2.20
C ALA A 107 6.55 -3.72 2.31
N MET A 108 6.81 -2.79 3.22
CA MET A 108 5.99 -1.59 3.40
C MET A 108 6.14 -0.61 2.23
N LEU A 109 7.35 -0.42 1.68
CA LEU A 109 7.57 0.37 0.46
C LEU A 109 6.72 -0.15 -0.70
N ARG A 110 6.76 -1.47 -0.96
CA ARG A 110 5.95 -2.09 -2.02
C ARG A 110 4.45 -2.00 -1.75
N ASN A 111 4.02 -2.22 -0.51
CA ASN A 111 2.60 -2.15 -0.14
C ASN A 111 2.03 -0.74 -0.36
N HIS A 112 2.75 0.30 0.06
CA HIS A 112 2.31 1.69 -0.12
C HIS A 112 2.32 2.12 -1.59
N ALA A 113 3.34 1.74 -2.37
CA ALA A 113 3.38 1.98 -3.80
C ALA A 113 2.18 1.32 -4.50
N TRP A 114 1.91 0.06 -4.17
CA TRP A 114 0.77 -0.67 -4.71
C TRP A 114 -0.59 -0.06 -4.32
N LEU A 115 -0.73 0.40 -3.07
CA LEU A 115 -1.94 1.09 -2.63
C LEU A 115 -2.22 2.36 -3.46
N ILE A 116 -1.18 3.15 -3.74
CA ILE A 116 -1.29 4.34 -4.58
C ILE A 116 -1.71 3.95 -6.01
N GLU A 117 -1.09 2.95 -6.61
CA GLU A 117 -1.42 2.45 -7.95
C GLU A 117 -2.88 1.97 -8.04
N LEU A 118 -3.35 1.19 -7.06
CA LEU A 118 -4.73 0.73 -6.99
C LEU A 118 -5.72 1.90 -6.97
N ILE A 119 -5.44 2.91 -6.17
CA ILE A 119 -6.29 4.09 -6.04
C ILE A 119 -6.29 4.87 -7.35
N GLU A 120 -5.15 5.12 -7.95
CA GLU A 120 -5.07 5.85 -9.23
C GLU A 120 -5.78 5.09 -10.34
N PHE A 121 -5.63 3.78 -10.42
CA PHE A 121 -6.36 2.96 -11.39
C PHE A 121 -7.87 3.00 -11.16
N GLY A 122 -8.30 3.00 -9.90
CA GLY A 122 -9.71 3.05 -9.53
C GLY A 122 -10.39 4.41 -9.71
N ARG A 123 -9.63 5.50 -9.93
CA ARG A 123 -10.19 6.86 -10.08
C ARG A 123 -11.10 7.02 -11.30
N SER A 124 -10.94 6.18 -12.32
CA SER A 124 -11.78 6.17 -13.51
C SER A 124 -13.14 5.50 -13.30
N LEU A 125 -13.32 4.80 -12.20
CA LEU A 125 -14.57 4.12 -11.87
C LEU A 125 -15.65 5.10 -11.37
N PRO A 126 -16.93 4.79 -11.56
CA PRO A 126 -18.02 5.56 -10.98
C PRO A 126 -18.10 5.30 -9.47
N LEU A 127 -17.46 6.17 -8.69
CA LEU A 127 -17.36 6.06 -7.23
C LEU A 127 -18.40 6.94 -6.52
N SER A 128 -18.94 6.43 -5.42
CA SER A 128 -19.74 7.24 -4.50
C SER A 128 -18.89 8.35 -3.87
N SER A 129 -19.51 9.45 -3.47
CA SER A 129 -18.82 10.57 -2.84
C SER A 129 -18.08 10.18 -1.55
N ASN A 130 -18.59 9.19 -0.83
CA ASN A 130 -17.95 8.69 0.39
C ASN A 130 -16.68 7.92 0.07
N THR A 131 -16.74 7.00 -0.90
CA THR A 131 -15.55 6.26 -1.35
C THR A 131 -14.51 7.20 -1.91
N LYS A 132 -14.90 8.15 -2.77
CA LYS A 132 -13.98 9.11 -3.35
C LYS A 132 -13.21 9.88 -2.28
N ARG A 133 -13.89 10.44 -1.27
CA ARG A 133 -13.22 11.16 -0.17
C ARG A 133 -12.27 10.27 0.62
N LEU A 134 -12.66 9.01 0.86
CA LEU A 134 -11.86 8.08 1.63
C LEU A 134 -10.58 7.69 0.87
N ILE A 135 -10.68 7.32 -0.42
CA ILE A 135 -9.52 6.97 -1.23
C ILE A 135 -8.59 8.16 -1.49
N ASP A 136 -9.13 9.39 -1.63
CA ASP A 136 -8.31 10.60 -1.77
C ASP A 136 -7.48 10.87 -0.50
N THR A 137 -8.06 10.62 0.67
CA THR A 137 -7.34 10.70 1.94
C THR A 137 -6.26 9.62 2.02
N LEU A 138 -6.61 8.37 1.72
CA LEU A 138 -5.68 7.24 1.74
C LEU A 138 -4.52 7.43 0.75
N SER A 139 -4.78 7.94 -0.46
CA SER A 139 -3.74 8.22 -1.46
C SER A 139 -2.73 9.25 -0.94
N ARG A 140 -3.21 10.34 -0.37
CA ARG A 140 -2.36 11.40 0.20
C ARG A 140 -1.51 10.86 1.36
N ASP A 141 -2.13 10.12 2.28
CA ASP A 141 -1.45 9.57 3.44
C ASP A 141 -0.40 8.54 3.02
N ALA A 142 -0.75 7.61 2.12
CA ALA A 142 0.18 6.62 1.58
C ALA A 142 1.36 7.26 0.84
N THR A 143 1.14 8.35 0.10
CA THR A 143 2.21 9.10 -0.58
C THR A 143 3.19 9.72 0.44
N ALA A 144 2.68 10.31 1.52
CA ALA A 144 3.51 10.88 2.57
C ALA A 144 4.32 9.80 3.31
N GLU A 145 3.69 8.66 3.59
CA GLU A 145 4.34 7.53 4.26
C GLU A 145 5.39 6.85 3.36
N LEU A 146 5.11 6.68 2.07
CA LEU A 146 6.08 6.16 1.11
C LEU A 146 7.33 7.05 1.05
N ALA A 147 7.16 8.36 1.04
CA ALA A 147 8.27 9.31 1.10
C ALA A 147 9.06 9.22 2.42
N ALA A 148 8.38 8.98 3.54
CA ALA A 148 9.02 8.79 4.84
C ALA A 148 9.82 7.49 4.91
N LEU A 149 9.27 6.38 4.39
CA LEU A 149 9.94 5.08 4.29
C LEU A 149 11.18 5.16 3.37
N GLY A 150 11.10 5.82 2.23
CA GLY A 150 12.23 6.01 1.32
C GLY A 150 13.42 6.76 1.95
N LYS A 151 13.17 7.65 2.92
CA LYS A 151 14.25 8.30 3.70
C LYS A 151 14.92 7.35 4.69
N LEU A 152 14.25 6.27 5.10
CA LEU A 152 14.84 5.24 5.97
C LEU A 152 15.73 4.28 5.20
N GLU A 153 15.40 4.02 3.92
CA GLU A 153 16.17 3.15 3.03
C GLU A 153 17.55 3.72 2.65
N GLN A 154 17.67 5.06 2.57
CA GLN A 154 18.87 5.75 2.10
C GLN A 154 19.98 5.88 3.16
N ARG A 155 19.88 5.24 4.31
CA ARG A 155 20.79 5.33 5.45
C ARG A 155 21.34 3.98 5.84
#